data_62c22bb19dd98d44cd02bc8bf04158a3
#
_entry.id   62c22bb19dd98d44cd02bc8bf04158a3
#
_cell.length_a   1.000
_cell.length_b   1.000
_cell.length_c   1.000
_cell.angle_alpha   90.00
_cell.angle_beta   90.00
_cell.angle_gamma   90.00
#
_symmetry.space_group_name_H-M   'P 1'
#
loop_
_entity.id
_entity.type
_entity.pdbx_description
1 polymer ?
#
loop_
_entity_poly.entity_id
_entity_poly.type
_entity_poly.pdbx_seq_one_letter_code
_entity_poly.pdbx_strand_id
1 'polypeptide(L)'
;MSRESARGYARPVIVSDSFVIADWTDPGTHAGRPIAGLHLHRSDDEAWVVLEGRLGFRVGDSECEVGAGESLLVPRGTPHSYWNALREPTRYLLVMTPRIHDLIEALHRGDRSDYATIFAEHDSELLT
;
A
#
# COMPACT_ATOMS: atom_id res chain seq x y z
N MET A 1 18.51 -14.86 -2.83
CA MET A 1 17.75 -13.70 -2.35
C MET A 1 16.28 -14.07 -2.25
N SER A 2 15.66 -13.71 -1.15
CA SER A 2 14.26 -14.00 -0.97
C SER A 2 13.37 -13.09 -1.85
N ARG A 3 12.14 -13.52 -2.10
CA ARG A 3 11.15 -12.69 -2.77
C ARG A 3 10.96 -11.35 -2.08
N GLU A 4 10.99 -11.38 -0.77
CA GLU A 4 10.79 -10.22 0.07
C GLU A 4 11.85 -9.16 -0.17
N SER A 5 13.10 -9.57 -0.34
CA SER A 5 14.20 -8.64 -0.61
C SER A 5 14.03 -7.88 -1.92
N ALA A 6 13.45 -8.53 -2.96
CA ALA A 6 13.28 -7.93 -4.28
C ALA A 6 12.05 -7.02 -4.37
N ARG A 7 11.03 -7.28 -3.58
CA ARG A 7 9.72 -6.59 -3.64
C ARG A 7 9.41 -5.76 -2.40
N GLY A 8 10.33 -5.75 -1.43
CA GLY A 8 9.99 -5.32 -0.11
C GLY A 8 9.26 -6.42 0.64
N TYR A 9 8.92 -6.18 1.88
CA TYR A 9 8.15 -7.13 2.66
C TYR A 9 7.26 -6.41 3.64
N ALA A 10 6.16 -7.09 4.00
CA ALA A 10 5.25 -6.64 5.03
C ALA A 10 5.05 -7.78 6.02
N ARG A 11 4.94 -7.42 7.28
CA ARG A 11 4.54 -8.37 8.31
C ARG A 11 3.48 -7.72 9.17
N PRO A 12 2.38 -8.44 9.46
CA PRO A 12 1.38 -7.93 10.40
C PRO A 12 2.02 -7.79 11.77
N VAL A 13 1.89 -6.61 12.37
CA VAL A 13 2.35 -6.33 13.73
C VAL A 13 1.17 -6.46 14.69
N ILE A 14 0.00 -5.99 14.27
CA ILE A 14 -1.24 -6.05 15.03
C ILE A 14 -2.34 -6.53 14.09
N VAL A 15 -3.11 -7.52 14.54
CA VAL A 15 -4.28 -8.02 13.81
C VAL A 15 -5.46 -8.06 14.76
N SER A 16 -6.54 -7.38 14.40
CA SER A 16 -7.79 -7.41 15.14
C SER A 16 -8.95 -7.58 14.17
N ASP A 17 -10.16 -7.68 14.70
CA ASP A 17 -11.37 -7.76 13.88
C ASP A 17 -11.68 -6.44 13.18
N SER A 18 -11.11 -5.34 13.65
CA SER A 18 -11.43 -4.00 13.15
C SER A 18 -10.33 -3.41 12.29
N PHE A 19 -9.07 -3.75 12.55
CA PHE A 19 -7.95 -3.19 11.79
C PHE A 19 -6.73 -4.11 11.84
N VAL A 20 -5.84 -3.88 10.88
CA VAL A 20 -4.54 -4.56 10.78
C VAL A 20 -3.48 -3.48 10.62
N ILE A 21 -2.37 -3.63 11.32
CA ILE A 21 -1.18 -2.80 11.11
C ILE A 21 -0.06 -3.70 10.60
N ALA A 22 0.50 -3.35 9.45
CA ALA A 22 1.64 -4.06 8.87
C ALA A 22 2.85 -3.15 8.83
N ASP A 23 4.03 -3.72 9.09
CA ASP A 23 5.32 -3.04 9.00
C ASP A 23 5.93 -3.41 7.65
N TRP A 24 6.06 -2.43 6.77
CA TRP A 24 6.54 -2.63 5.40
C TRP A 24 7.83 -1.88 5.17
N THR A 25 8.78 -2.54 4.49
CA THR A 25 9.99 -1.89 4.00
C THR A 25 10.09 -2.07 2.49
N ASP A 26 10.07 -0.96 1.77
CA ASP A 26 10.36 -0.97 0.34
C ASP A 26 11.85 -0.68 0.15
N PRO A 27 12.58 -1.52 -0.59
CA PRO A 27 14.04 -1.38 -0.67
C PRO A 27 14.54 -0.19 -1.49
N GLY A 28 13.66 0.45 -2.28
CA GLY A 28 14.06 1.57 -3.12
C GLY A 28 14.68 1.18 -4.45
N THR A 29 14.70 -0.11 -4.78
CA THR A 29 15.26 -0.62 -6.04
C THR A 29 14.50 -0.13 -7.27
N HIS A 30 13.22 0.20 -7.10
CA HIS A 30 12.35 0.66 -8.17
C HIS A 30 11.79 2.04 -7.86
N ALA A 31 12.68 2.96 -7.47
CA ALA A 31 12.30 4.32 -7.09
C ALA A 31 11.40 4.97 -8.15
N GLY A 32 10.32 5.61 -7.70
CA GLY A 32 9.36 6.27 -8.56
C GLY A 32 8.33 5.36 -9.21
N ARG A 33 8.52 4.04 -9.19
CA ARG A 33 7.50 3.11 -9.66
C ARG A 33 6.47 2.88 -8.57
N PRO A 34 5.18 2.79 -8.92
CA PRO A 34 4.17 2.53 -7.91
C PRO A 34 4.40 1.21 -7.17
N ILE A 35 4.36 1.26 -5.85
CA ILE A 35 4.26 0.08 -5.00
C ILE A 35 2.87 -0.52 -5.21
N ALA A 36 1.86 0.36 -5.30
CA ALA A 36 0.51 -0.02 -5.68
C ALA A 36 0.04 0.94 -6.78
N GLY A 37 -0.48 0.39 -7.89
CA GLY A 37 -1.05 1.17 -8.97
C GLY A 37 -2.33 1.89 -8.57
N LEU A 38 -2.86 2.72 -9.47
CA LEU A 38 -4.03 3.52 -9.16
C LEU A 38 -5.25 2.62 -8.90
N HIS A 39 -5.85 2.78 -7.73
CA HIS A 39 -7.00 1.99 -7.29
C HIS A 39 -7.78 2.73 -6.22
N LEU A 40 -8.93 2.21 -5.84
CA LEU A 40 -9.71 2.73 -4.72
C LEU A 40 -10.31 1.56 -3.91
N HIS A 41 -10.61 1.86 -2.66
CA HIS A 41 -11.37 0.97 -1.78
C HIS A 41 -12.71 1.64 -1.52
N ARG A 42 -13.83 0.95 -1.82
CA ARG A 42 -15.14 1.57 -1.77
C ARG A 42 -15.63 1.88 -0.36
N SER A 43 -15.29 1.01 0.58
CA SER A 43 -15.85 1.07 1.93
C SER A 43 -14.80 1.14 3.02
N ASP A 44 -13.53 1.18 2.67
CA ASP A 44 -12.44 1.07 3.64
C ASP A 44 -11.49 2.25 3.56
N ASP A 45 -11.19 2.83 4.70
CA ASP A 45 -10.13 3.82 4.85
C ASP A 45 -8.78 3.10 4.98
N GLU A 46 -7.70 3.80 4.63
CA GLU A 46 -6.35 3.25 4.72
C GLU A 46 -5.39 4.36 5.10
N ALA A 47 -4.40 4.07 5.94
CA ALA A 47 -3.46 5.08 6.39
C ALA A 47 -2.02 4.56 6.38
N TRP A 48 -1.08 5.49 6.24
CA TRP A 48 0.36 5.22 6.26
C TRP A 48 1.01 6.09 7.31
N VAL A 49 1.97 5.52 8.05
CA VAL A 49 2.83 6.25 8.96
C VAL A 49 4.27 5.94 8.54
N VAL A 50 5.00 6.94 8.07
CA VAL A 50 6.38 6.75 7.62
C VAL A 50 7.31 6.79 8.82
N LEU A 51 8.13 5.75 8.96
CA LEU A 51 9.11 5.64 10.05
C LEU A 51 10.49 6.08 9.60
N GLU A 52 10.88 5.70 8.38
CA GLU A 52 12.18 6.03 7.79
C GLU A 52 11.99 6.22 6.30
N GLY A 53 12.67 7.20 5.72
CA GLY A 53 12.61 7.45 4.29
C GLY A 53 11.48 8.39 3.90
N ARG A 54 10.91 8.18 2.72
CA ARG A 54 9.90 9.08 2.15
C ARG A 54 9.05 8.36 1.13
N LEU A 55 7.73 8.50 1.24
CA LEU A 55 6.78 7.98 0.26
C LEU A 55 6.21 9.13 -0.56
N GLY A 56 6.01 8.89 -1.85
CA GLY A 56 5.21 9.75 -2.69
C GLY A 56 3.81 9.18 -2.86
N PHE A 57 2.81 10.04 -2.96
CA PHE A 57 1.42 9.65 -3.11
C PHE A 57 0.73 10.44 -4.20
N ARG A 58 -0.13 9.75 -4.94
CA ARG A 58 -1.21 10.38 -5.66
C ARG A 58 -2.50 10.09 -4.89
N VAL A 59 -3.23 11.13 -4.54
CA VAL A 59 -4.52 11.03 -3.84
C VAL A 59 -5.52 11.88 -4.61
N GLY A 60 -6.49 11.24 -5.25
CA GLY A 60 -7.35 11.93 -6.22
C GLY A 60 -6.50 12.49 -7.35
N ASP A 61 -6.60 13.81 -7.58
CA ASP A 61 -5.83 14.50 -8.62
C ASP A 61 -4.58 15.19 -8.08
N SER A 62 -4.27 15.03 -6.80
CA SER A 62 -3.14 15.70 -6.16
C SER A 62 -2.00 14.74 -5.87
N GLU A 63 -0.78 15.28 -5.87
CA GLU A 63 0.40 14.54 -5.43
C GLU A 63 1.01 15.20 -4.21
N CYS A 64 1.58 14.38 -3.34
CA CYS A 64 2.28 14.85 -2.16
C CYS A 64 3.36 13.86 -1.74
N GLU A 65 4.20 14.27 -0.81
CA GLU A 65 5.20 13.40 -0.21
C GLU A 65 5.02 13.37 1.30
N VAL A 66 5.32 12.22 1.89
CA VAL A 66 5.22 11.98 3.33
C VAL A 66 6.57 11.45 3.80
N GLY A 67 7.20 12.18 4.69
CA GLY A 67 8.52 11.81 5.23
C GLY A 67 8.43 11.21 6.62
N ALA A 68 9.60 10.84 7.16
CA ALA A 68 9.70 10.19 8.47
C ALA A 68 9.00 11.01 9.57
N GLY A 69 8.16 10.35 10.35
CA GLY A 69 7.37 10.96 11.41
C GLY A 69 6.04 11.56 10.95
N GLU A 70 5.78 11.51 9.65
CA GLU A 70 4.52 12.02 9.08
C GLU A 70 3.58 10.87 8.70
N SER A 71 2.32 11.20 8.51
CA SER A 71 1.28 10.22 8.19
C SER A 71 0.31 10.77 7.17
N LEU A 72 -0.41 9.86 6.51
CA LEU A 72 -1.42 10.20 5.51
C LEU A 72 -2.58 9.23 5.63
N LEU A 73 -3.80 9.75 5.56
CA LEU A 73 -5.03 8.96 5.48
C LEU A 73 -5.61 9.10 4.09
N VAL A 74 -5.97 7.99 3.48
CA VAL A 74 -6.77 7.96 2.27
C VAL A 74 -8.18 7.49 2.64
N PRO A 75 -9.17 8.36 2.54
CA PRO A 75 -10.56 7.98 2.84
C PRO A 75 -11.10 7.00 1.80
N ARG A 76 -12.07 6.21 2.22
CA ARG A 76 -12.80 5.31 1.32
C ARG A 76 -13.29 6.05 0.07
N GLY A 77 -13.28 5.36 -1.06
CA GLY A 77 -13.76 5.90 -2.32
C GLY A 77 -12.79 6.83 -3.03
N THR A 78 -11.60 7.06 -2.50
CA THR A 78 -10.64 7.98 -3.11
C THR A 78 -9.61 7.21 -3.93
N PRO A 79 -9.50 7.49 -5.25
CA PRO A 79 -8.44 6.90 -6.07
C PRO A 79 -7.06 7.31 -5.54
N HIS A 80 -6.16 6.34 -5.46
CA HIS A 80 -4.81 6.61 -4.95
C HIS A 80 -3.78 5.61 -5.48
N SER A 81 -2.54 6.03 -5.42
CA SER A 81 -1.37 5.18 -5.65
C SER A 81 -0.21 5.73 -4.83
N TYR A 82 0.83 4.93 -4.63
CA TYR A 82 1.99 5.41 -3.89
C TYR A 82 3.27 4.69 -4.33
N TRP A 83 4.39 5.31 -4.03
CA TRP A 83 5.72 4.85 -4.44
C TRP A 83 6.76 5.26 -3.42
N ASN A 84 7.94 4.62 -3.47
CA ASN A 84 9.07 5.09 -2.70
C ASN A 84 9.68 6.29 -3.44
N ALA A 85 9.75 7.44 -2.79
CA ALA A 85 10.29 8.66 -3.37
C ALA A 85 11.82 8.67 -3.40
N LEU A 86 12.46 7.68 -2.79
CA LEU A 86 13.92 7.60 -2.68
C LEU A 86 14.44 6.33 -3.36
N ARG A 87 15.75 6.32 -3.60
CA ARG A 87 16.46 5.12 -4.07
C ARG A 87 17.04 4.32 -2.89
N GLU A 88 16.60 4.64 -1.69
CA GLU A 88 16.99 4.01 -0.43
C GLU A 88 15.77 3.37 0.20
N PRO A 89 15.97 2.46 1.17
CA PRO A 89 14.83 1.85 1.83
C PRO A 89 13.93 2.88 2.51
N THR A 90 12.63 2.69 2.38
CA THR A 90 11.60 3.43 3.10
C THR A 90 10.79 2.45 3.92
N ARG A 91 10.72 2.69 5.22
CA ARG A 91 9.97 1.86 6.16
C ARG A 91 8.75 2.60 6.65
N TYR A 92 7.61 1.95 6.61
CA TYR A 92 6.36 2.56 7.03
C TYR A 92 5.41 1.54 7.62
N LEU A 93 4.48 2.04 8.41
CA LEU A 93 3.36 1.25 8.90
C LEU A 93 2.17 1.50 7.98
N LEU A 94 1.49 0.43 7.61
CA LEU A 94 0.25 0.47 6.86
C LEU A 94 -0.88 0.09 7.81
N VAL A 95 -1.83 0.99 8.00
CA VAL A 95 -3.00 0.80 8.84
C VAL A 95 -4.19 0.58 7.93
N MET A 96 -4.82 -0.57 8.04
CA MET A 96 -5.85 -0.98 7.10
C MET A 96 -6.92 -1.81 7.78
N THR A 97 -8.02 -2.02 7.05
CA THR A 97 -9.06 -2.95 7.49
C THR A 97 -8.63 -4.39 7.21
N PRO A 98 -9.24 -5.38 7.87
CA PRO A 98 -9.01 -6.78 7.52
C PRO A 98 -9.28 -7.08 6.04
N ARG A 99 -10.28 -6.43 5.43
CA ARG A 99 -10.59 -6.63 4.01
C ARG A 99 -9.47 -6.17 3.10
N ILE A 100 -8.86 -5.01 3.38
CA ILE A 100 -7.69 -4.54 2.60
C ILE A 100 -6.51 -5.50 2.80
N HIS A 101 -6.29 -5.96 4.02
CA HIS A 101 -5.22 -6.93 4.30
C HIS A 101 -5.42 -8.21 3.49
N ASP A 102 -6.64 -8.73 3.45
CA ASP A 102 -6.97 -9.91 2.66
C ASP A 102 -6.76 -9.66 1.16
N LEU A 103 -7.10 -8.46 0.67
CA LEU A 103 -6.84 -8.06 -0.71
C LEU A 103 -5.35 -8.14 -1.02
N ILE A 104 -4.51 -7.54 -0.17
CA ILE A 104 -3.06 -7.52 -0.39
C ILE A 104 -2.50 -8.95 -0.42
N GLU A 105 -2.92 -9.81 0.49
CA GLU A 105 -2.48 -11.20 0.50
C GLU A 105 -2.93 -11.93 -0.77
N ALA A 106 -4.15 -11.69 -1.21
CA ALA A 106 -4.67 -12.30 -2.43
C ALA A 106 -3.90 -11.84 -3.68
N LEU A 107 -3.53 -10.55 -3.75
CA LEU A 107 -2.71 -10.02 -4.84
C LEU A 107 -1.32 -10.68 -4.88
N HIS A 108 -0.74 -10.93 -3.72
CA HIS A 108 0.59 -11.57 -3.64
C HIS A 108 0.56 -13.04 -4.08
N ARG A 109 -0.60 -13.69 -4.00
CA ARG A 109 -0.77 -15.09 -4.44
C ARG A 109 -1.24 -15.21 -5.88
N GLY A 110 -1.81 -14.13 -6.44
CA GLY A 110 -2.42 -14.15 -7.76
C GLY A 110 -1.50 -13.67 -8.87
N ASP A 111 -1.98 -13.82 -10.10
CA ASP A 111 -1.32 -13.27 -11.28
C ASP A 111 -1.90 -11.91 -11.63
N ARG A 112 -1.14 -11.10 -12.36
CA ARG A 112 -1.62 -9.79 -12.81
C ARG A 112 -2.93 -9.85 -13.59
N SER A 113 -3.13 -10.92 -14.36
CA SER A 113 -4.36 -11.11 -15.12
C SER A 113 -5.60 -11.24 -14.22
N ASP A 114 -5.41 -11.58 -12.95
CA ASP A 114 -6.50 -11.76 -11.98
C ASP A 114 -6.73 -10.52 -11.12
N TYR A 115 -5.87 -9.52 -11.19
CA TYR A 115 -5.89 -8.38 -10.25
C TYR A 115 -7.23 -7.64 -10.26
N ALA A 116 -7.79 -7.35 -11.42
CA ALA A 116 -9.07 -6.64 -11.47
C ALA A 116 -10.17 -7.41 -10.73
N THR A 117 -10.22 -8.72 -10.90
CA THR A 117 -11.18 -9.59 -10.22
C THR A 117 -10.91 -9.64 -8.71
N ILE A 118 -9.65 -9.75 -8.32
CA ILE A 118 -9.26 -9.78 -6.91
C ILE A 118 -9.67 -8.47 -6.22
N PHE A 119 -9.43 -7.33 -6.85
CA PHE A 119 -9.89 -6.04 -6.31
C PHE A 119 -11.40 -6.03 -6.13
N ALA A 120 -12.14 -6.45 -7.15
CA ALA A 120 -13.61 -6.46 -7.10
C ALA A 120 -14.14 -7.35 -5.98
N GLU A 121 -13.49 -8.49 -5.74
CA GLU A 121 -13.88 -9.42 -4.67
C GLU A 121 -13.64 -8.85 -3.27
N HIS A 122 -12.85 -7.78 -3.16
CA HIS A 122 -12.52 -7.14 -1.90
C HIS A 122 -13.06 -5.71 -1.82
N ASP A 123 -14.19 -5.46 -2.47
CA ASP A 123 -14.88 -4.16 -2.46
C ASP A 123 -13.97 -3.00 -2.86
N SER A 124 -13.17 -3.25 -3.88
CA SER A 124 -12.17 -2.32 -4.38
C SER A 124 -12.20 -2.30 -5.90
N GLU A 125 -11.52 -1.34 -6.50
CA GLU A 125 -11.47 -1.21 -7.95
C GLU A 125 -10.07 -0.83 -8.40
N LEU A 126 -9.52 -1.61 -9.32
CA LEU A 126 -8.25 -1.30 -9.97
C LEU A 126 -8.54 -0.37 -11.15
N LEU A 127 -7.83 0.76 -11.20
CA LEU A 127 -8.07 1.81 -12.19
C LEU A 127 -6.99 1.89 -13.27
N THR A 128 -5.96 1.07 -13.16
CA THR A 128 -4.88 1.05 -14.15
C THR A 128 -4.60 -0.33 -14.70
#